data_d391f3d2ec018aaa711a21dee851eb65
#
_entry.id   d391f3d2ec018aaa711a21dee851eb65
#
_cell.length_a   1.000
_cell.length_b   1.000
_cell.length_c   1.000
_cell.angle_alpha   90.00
_cell.angle_beta   90.00
_cell.angle_gamma   90.00
#
_symmetry.space_group_name_H-M   'P 1'
#
loop_
_entity.id
_entity.type
_entity.pdbx_description
1 polymer ?
#
loop_
_entity_poly.entity_id
_entity_poly.type
_entity_poly.pdbx_seq_one_letter_code
_entity_poly.pdbx_strand_id
1 'polypeptide(L)'
;FTACMMAYRMLSFTPMKHVLFLVDRNNLGTAAATELKTFKLTESGKPLSEIFWVEQLTNRPIDPRTRIVVSTIQRLYSLLTGNTDSYSEEDEDTGMGHHEGDVVELPDNPTLPPDFFDLIIIDECHRSIYSDWQKVLTYFNRARLVGMTATPIPETLAFFDNNRVANYTYEQSVLDDVNVSFRIYRIKTELTEEGGTIETGDKLEVTNRLDAKRHQQVAIEEREFSKADLNRRVVVRDQIRKVLQEYKDAVYTQFYQERE
;
A
#
# COMPACT_ATOMS: atom_id res chain seq x y z
N PHE A 1 -1.08 16.23 1.67
CA PHE A 1 -0.74 17.49 2.33
C PHE A 1 0.64 17.43 2.99
N THR A 2 0.85 16.58 4.01
CA THR A 2 2.09 16.52 4.80
C THR A 2 3.34 16.30 3.95
N ALA A 3 3.32 15.36 3.02
CA ALA A 3 4.43 15.12 2.10
C ALA A 3 4.76 16.32 1.21
N CYS A 4 3.71 16.99 0.68
CA CYS A 4 3.90 18.18 -0.15
C CYS A 4 4.57 19.33 0.64
N MET A 5 4.07 19.60 1.86
CA MET A 5 4.65 20.62 2.73
C MET A 5 6.07 20.26 3.17
N MET A 6 6.35 18.99 3.45
CA MET A 6 7.69 18.53 3.81
C MET A 6 8.67 18.74 2.64
N ALA A 7 8.31 18.27 1.43
CA ALA A 7 9.12 18.47 0.24
C ALA A 7 9.39 19.95 -0.01
N TYR A 8 8.35 20.80 0.04
CA TYR A 8 8.49 22.24 -0.11
C TYR A 8 9.47 22.83 0.90
N ARG A 9 9.28 22.54 2.19
CA ARG A 9 10.12 23.12 3.24
C ARG A 9 11.57 22.65 3.16
N MET A 10 11.79 21.38 2.87
CA MET A 10 13.15 20.85 2.73
C MET A 10 13.88 21.46 1.54
N LEU A 11 13.23 21.56 0.39
CA LEU A 11 13.83 22.19 -0.80
C LEU A 11 14.00 23.71 -0.68
N SER A 12 13.13 24.41 0.07
CA SER A 12 13.18 25.86 0.18
C SER A 12 14.14 26.36 1.28
N PHE A 13 14.26 25.63 2.38
CA PHE A 13 14.93 26.13 3.60
C PHE A 13 16.14 25.28 4.02
N THR A 14 16.54 24.29 3.22
CA THR A 14 17.74 23.48 3.47
C THR A 14 18.59 23.38 2.18
N PRO A 15 19.84 22.90 2.27
CA PRO A 15 20.67 22.67 1.07
C PRO A 15 20.23 21.51 0.20
N MET A 16 19.16 20.78 0.53
CA MET A 16 18.65 19.65 -0.24
C MET A 16 18.23 20.07 -1.65
N LYS A 17 18.52 19.22 -2.62
CA LYS A 17 18.29 19.49 -4.05
C LYS A 17 17.25 18.56 -4.66
N HIS A 18 17.23 17.28 -4.26
CA HIS A 18 16.38 16.28 -4.85
C HIS A 18 15.62 15.47 -3.78
N VAL A 19 14.31 15.43 -3.93
CA VAL A 19 13.39 14.68 -3.07
C VAL A 19 12.78 13.57 -3.89
N LEU A 20 12.82 12.34 -3.37
CA LEU A 20 12.08 11.21 -3.91
C LEU A 20 10.83 10.96 -3.06
N PHE A 21 9.69 10.84 -3.71
CA PHE A 21 8.45 10.38 -3.09
C PHE A 21 8.13 8.98 -3.59
N LEU A 22 8.26 8.00 -2.71
CA LEU A 22 7.99 6.59 -3.01
C LEU A 22 6.58 6.20 -2.60
N VAL A 23 5.86 5.57 -3.53
CA VAL A 23 4.53 5.03 -3.36
C VAL A 23 4.50 3.52 -3.64
N ASP A 24 3.49 2.84 -3.09
CA ASP A 24 3.36 1.39 -3.20
C ASP A 24 2.90 0.94 -4.60
N ARG A 25 2.08 1.75 -5.30
CA ARG A 25 1.45 1.37 -6.58
C ARG A 25 1.48 2.51 -7.60
N ASN A 26 1.45 2.15 -8.88
CA ASN A 26 1.55 3.11 -9.98
C ASN A 26 0.36 4.08 -10.04
N ASN A 27 -0.85 3.62 -9.82
CA ASN A 27 -2.03 4.50 -9.74
C ASN A 27 -1.90 5.56 -8.63
N LEU A 28 -1.31 5.18 -7.48
CA LEU A 28 -0.98 6.13 -6.41
C LEU A 28 0.14 7.08 -6.83
N GLY A 29 1.11 6.61 -7.62
CA GLY A 29 2.18 7.45 -8.17
C GLY A 29 1.66 8.57 -9.05
N THR A 30 0.74 8.28 -9.95
CA THR A 30 0.10 9.28 -10.82
C THR A 30 -0.75 10.27 -10.03
N ALA A 31 -1.53 9.79 -9.06
CA ALA A 31 -2.31 10.63 -8.17
C ALA A 31 -1.40 11.53 -7.32
N ALA A 32 -0.34 10.98 -6.74
CA ALA A 32 0.63 11.72 -5.94
C ALA A 32 1.39 12.78 -6.76
N ALA A 33 1.80 12.45 -7.99
CA ALA A 33 2.46 13.42 -8.88
C ALA A 33 1.51 14.57 -9.25
N THR A 34 0.22 14.27 -9.48
CA THR A 34 -0.80 15.29 -9.76
C THR A 34 -1.03 16.17 -8.54
N GLU A 35 -1.18 15.56 -7.36
CA GLU A 35 -1.37 16.29 -6.11
C GLU A 35 -0.18 17.19 -5.81
N LEU A 36 1.05 16.69 -5.92
CA LEU A 36 2.28 17.48 -5.75
C LEU A 36 2.36 18.65 -6.72
N LYS A 37 1.94 18.48 -7.98
CA LYS A 37 1.95 19.55 -8.99
C LYS A 37 0.91 20.63 -8.71
N THR A 38 -0.27 20.24 -8.25
CA THR A 38 -1.42 21.15 -8.06
C THR A 38 -1.51 21.70 -6.64
N PHE A 39 -0.72 21.18 -5.71
CA PHE A 39 -0.72 21.57 -4.31
C PHE A 39 -0.42 23.05 -4.17
N LYS A 40 -1.38 23.83 -3.64
CA LYS A 40 -1.23 25.28 -3.42
C LYS A 40 -0.64 25.55 -2.05
N LEU A 41 0.44 26.32 -2.05
CA LEU A 41 1.06 26.78 -0.81
C LEU A 41 0.17 27.81 -0.11
N THR A 42 -0.05 27.62 1.17
CA THR A 42 -0.91 28.51 1.98
C THR A 42 -0.43 29.94 2.00
N GLU A 43 0.89 30.16 1.97
CA GLU A 43 1.52 31.47 2.09
C GLU A 43 1.43 32.29 0.79
N SER A 44 1.56 31.65 -0.36
CA SER A 44 1.63 32.34 -1.66
C SER A 44 0.45 32.06 -2.59
N GLY A 45 -0.36 31.04 -2.29
CA GLY A 45 -1.44 30.55 -3.15
C GLY A 45 -0.95 29.92 -4.46
N LYS A 46 0.39 29.86 -4.68
CA LYS A 46 0.97 29.29 -5.90
C LYS A 46 1.02 27.77 -5.82
N PRO A 47 0.78 27.08 -6.93
CA PRO A 47 0.99 25.63 -7.00
C PRO A 47 2.48 25.29 -6.87
N LEU A 48 2.78 24.15 -6.26
CA LEU A 48 4.16 23.70 -6.02
C LEU A 48 4.94 23.54 -7.33
N SER A 49 4.26 23.16 -8.42
CA SER A 49 4.84 23.05 -9.76
C SER A 49 5.34 24.37 -10.38
N GLU A 50 4.89 25.51 -9.88
CA GLU A 50 5.45 26.81 -10.29
C GLU A 50 6.78 27.15 -9.60
N ILE A 51 7.10 26.43 -8.50
CA ILE A 51 8.30 26.65 -7.69
C ILE A 51 9.34 25.58 -7.96
N PHE A 52 8.92 24.31 -8.00
CA PHE A 52 9.78 23.17 -8.20
C PHE A 52 9.29 22.27 -9.33
N TRP A 53 10.22 21.78 -10.14
CA TRP A 53 9.90 20.80 -11.18
C TRP A 53 9.59 19.45 -10.55
N VAL A 54 8.36 18.96 -10.78
CA VAL A 54 7.84 17.67 -10.27
C VAL A 54 7.67 16.72 -11.43
N GLU A 55 8.28 15.54 -11.34
CA GLU A 55 8.23 14.51 -12.37
C GLU A 55 7.90 13.14 -11.79
N GLN A 56 7.05 12.39 -12.47
CA GLN A 56 6.88 10.97 -12.21
C GLN A 56 7.93 10.20 -13.01
N LEU A 57 8.66 9.30 -12.33
CA LEU A 57 9.69 8.48 -12.96
C LEU A 57 9.08 7.58 -14.03
N THR A 58 9.66 7.65 -15.22
CA THR A 58 9.30 6.82 -16.38
C THR A 58 10.56 6.15 -16.92
N ASN A 59 10.49 5.53 -18.09
CA ASN A 59 11.66 4.96 -18.77
C ASN A 59 12.56 6.05 -19.44
N ARG A 60 12.21 7.33 -19.28
CA ARG A 60 13.00 8.45 -19.80
C ARG A 60 13.97 8.95 -18.75
N PRO A 61 15.11 9.52 -19.15
CA PRO A 61 16.00 10.21 -18.21
C PRO A 61 15.27 11.33 -17.47
N ILE A 62 15.59 11.49 -16.19
CA ILE A 62 15.03 12.58 -15.37
C ILE A 62 15.53 13.93 -15.91
N ASP A 63 14.61 14.90 -16.05
CA ASP A 63 14.99 16.26 -16.45
C ASP A 63 15.93 16.86 -15.39
N PRO A 64 17.06 17.48 -15.79
CA PRO A 64 18.02 18.06 -14.83
C PRO A 64 17.43 19.14 -13.90
N ARG A 65 16.26 19.71 -14.26
CA ARG A 65 15.55 20.69 -13.44
C ARG A 65 14.67 20.06 -12.37
N THR A 66 14.44 18.75 -12.44
CA THR A 66 13.53 18.04 -11.52
C THR A 66 14.06 18.12 -10.11
N ARG A 67 13.21 18.55 -9.20
CA ARG A 67 13.49 18.64 -7.76
C ARG A 67 12.74 17.60 -6.96
N ILE A 68 11.58 17.20 -7.44
CA ILE A 68 10.74 16.19 -6.80
C ILE A 68 10.45 15.09 -7.82
N VAL A 69 10.89 13.89 -7.50
CA VAL A 69 10.64 12.67 -8.30
C VAL A 69 9.62 11.84 -7.56
N VAL A 70 8.59 11.39 -8.26
CA VAL A 70 7.59 10.42 -7.75
C VAL A 70 7.82 9.09 -8.44
N SER A 71 7.91 8.02 -7.69
CA SER A 71 8.12 6.67 -8.24
C SER A 71 7.47 5.59 -7.41
N THR A 72 7.18 4.46 -8.03
CA THR A 72 7.01 3.18 -7.32
C THR A 72 8.37 2.57 -7.06
N ILE A 73 8.44 1.67 -6.07
CA ILE A 73 9.68 0.96 -5.78
C ILE A 73 10.07 0.02 -6.93
N GLN A 74 9.08 -0.63 -7.53
CA GLN A 74 9.29 -1.56 -8.64
C GLN A 74 9.91 -0.85 -9.84
N ARG A 75 9.38 0.34 -10.19
CA ARG A 75 9.92 1.16 -11.27
C ARG A 75 11.36 1.58 -11.00
N LEU A 76 11.64 2.02 -9.78
CA LEU A 76 12.97 2.44 -9.38
C LEU A 76 13.97 1.27 -9.37
N TYR A 77 13.56 0.11 -8.85
CA TYR A 77 14.35 -1.12 -8.87
C TYR A 77 14.65 -1.59 -10.30
N SER A 78 13.64 -1.62 -11.17
CA SER A 78 13.79 -1.97 -12.60
C SER A 78 14.79 -1.05 -13.30
N LEU A 79 14.73 0.25 -13.04
CA LEU A 79 15.65 1.22 -13.63
C LEU A 79 17.09 1.06 -13.12
N LEU A 80 17.27 0.77 -11.83
CA LEU A 80 18.60 0.54 -11.23
C LEU A 80 19.23 -0.77 -11.71
N THR A 81 18.43 -1.81 -11.92
CA THR A 81 18.93 -3.12 -12.40
C THR A 81 19.06 -3.19 -13.93
N GLY A 82 18.55 -2.20 -14.68
CA GLY A 82 18.52 -2.23 -16.14
C GLY A 82 17.46 -3.18 -16.73
N ASN A 83 16.60 -3.79 -15.91
CA ASN A 83 15.59 -4.77 -16.31
C ASN A 83 14.26 -4.07 -16.67
N THR A 84 14.27 -3.20 -17.66
CA THR A 84 13.09 -2.41 -18.07
C THR A 84 11.99 -3.23 -18.74
N ASP A 85 12.31 -4.40 -19.28
CA ASP A 85 11.39 -5.23 -20.07
C ASP A 85 10.58 -6.24 -19.25
N SER A 86 10.91 -6.43 -17.97
CA SER A 86 10.27 -7.45 -17.12
C SER A 86 9.10 -6.94 -16.29
N TYR A 87 8.80 -5.64 -16.32
CA TYR A 87 7.71 -5.05 -15.55
C TYR A 87 6.62 -4.50 -16.49
N SER A 88 5.44 -5.12 -16.46
CA SER A 88 4.24 -4.53 -17.04
C SER A 88 3.62 -3.54 -16.03
N GLU A 89 2.90 -2.53 -16.52
CA GLU A 89 2.14 -1.60 -15.65
C GLU A 89 1.07 -2.34 -14.81
N GLU A 90 0.61 -3.51 -15.27
CA GLU A 90 -0.34 -4.38 -14.58
C GLU A 90 0.29 -5.07 -13.36
N ASP A 91 1.59 -5.42 -13.41
CA ASP A 91 2.30 -6.02 -12.28
C ASP A 91 2.56 -5.00 -11.17
N GLU A 92 2.76 -3.73 -11.51
CA GLU A 92 2.91 -2.65 -10.54
C GLU A 92 1.63 -2.43 -9.71
N ASP A 93 0.45 -2.64 -10.29
CA ASP A 93 -0.84 -2.45 -9.58
C ASP A 93 -1.20 -3.62 -8.66
N THR A 94 -0.68 -4.81 -8.90
CA THR A 94 -0.98 -6.00 -8.07
C THR A 94 -0.13 -6.13 -6.81
N GLY A 95 0.99 -5.41 -6.71
CA GLY A 95 1.92 -5.48 -5.57
C GLY A 95 2.58 -6.87 -5.38
N MET A 96 2.51 -7.75 -6.40
CA MET A 96 2.96 -9.15 -6.32
C MET A 96 4.37 -9.40 -6.89
N GLY A 97 5.16 -8.38 -7.15
CA GLY A 97 6.55 -8.52 -7.61
C GLY A 97 7.52 -8.92 -6.49
N HIS A 98 7.33 -10.08 -5.86
CA HIS A 98 8.33 -10.64 -4.97
C HIS A 98 9.31 -11.50 -5.77
N HIS A 99 10.46 -10.94 -6.12
CA HIS A 99 11.60 -11.74 -6.51
C HIS A 99 12.31 -12.24 -5.25
N GLU A 100 12.07 -13.48 -4.86
CA GLU A 100 12.96 -14.23 -3.97
C GLU A 100 14.26 -14.52 -4.75
N GLY A 101 15.18 -13.58 -4.72
CA GLY A 101 16.51 -13.73 -5.27
C GLY A 101 17.54 -13.27 -4.25
N ASP A 102 18.72 -13.88 -4.28
CA ASP A 102 19.87 -13.54 -3.44
C ASP A 102 20.09 -12.03 -3.34
N VAL A 103 20.65 -11.58 -2.23
CA VAL A 103 21.02 -10.19 -1.96
C VAL A 103 22.10 -9.77 -2.98
N VAL A 104 21.67 -9.37 -4.16
CA VAL A 104 22.56 -8.79 -5.16
C VAL A 104 22.63 -7.29 -4.87
N GLU A 105 23.81 -6.78 -4.61
CA GLU A 105 24.06 -5.34 -4.53
C GLU A 105 23.65 -4.71 -5.88
N LEU A 106 22.92 -3.60 -5.82
CA LEU A 106 22.52 -2.89 -7.02
C LEU A 106 23.75 -2.25 -7.67
N PRO A 107 23.92 -2.39 -9.00
CA PRO A 107 25.05 -1.77 -9.70
C PRO A 107 24.94 -0.26 -9.67
N ASP A 108 26.09 0.42 -9.68
CA ASP A 108 26.11 1.88 -9.82
C ASP A 108 25.42 2.31 -11.12
N ASN A 109 24.41 3.16 -10.99
CA ASN A 109 23.69 3.72 -12.12
C ASN A 109 24.16 5.16 -12.38
N PRO A 110 24.76 5.47 -13.53
CA PRO A 110 25.31 6.80 -13.80
C PRO A 110 24.21 7.89 -13.91
N THR A 111 22.97 7.50 -14.19
CA THR A 111 21.83 8.44 -14.29
C THR A 111 21.23 8.71 -12.91
N LEU A 112 21.29 7.74 -12.02
CA LEU A 112 20.77 7.81 -10.64
C LEU A 112 21.83 7.29 -9.66
N PRO A 113 22.91 8.06 -9.43
CA PRO A 113 23.96 7.64 -8.50
C PRO A 113 23.43 7.55 -7.06
N PRO A 114 24.11 6.81 -6.15
CA PRO A 114 23.66 6.60 -4.77
C PRO A 114 23.40 7.88 -3.95
N ASP A 115 23.98 9.00 -4.35
CA ASP A 115 23.85 10.31 -3.71
C ASP A 115 22.93 11.27 -4.47
N PHE A 116 22.15 10.78 -5.44
CA PHE A 116 21.24 11.61 -6.23
C PHE A 116 20.15 12.24 -5.37
N PHE A 117 19.53 11.47 -4.47
CA PHE A 117 18.47 11.96 -3.59
C PHE A 117 19.01 12.37 -2.22
N ASP A 118 18.58 13.53 -1.72
CA ASP A 118 18.90 14.02 -0.37
C ASP A 118 17.83 13.57 0.65
N LEU A 119 16.59 13.39 0.18
CA LEU A 119 15.46 12.98 0.99
C LEU A 119 14.60 11.97 0.24
N ILE A 120 14.22 10.90 0.91
CA ILE A 120 13.25 9.92 0.44
C ILE A 120 12.06 9.92 1.40
N ILE A 121 10.89 10.31 0.91
CA ILE A 121 9.62 10.23 1.63
C ILE A 121 8.92 8.97 1.15
N ILE A 122 8.55 8.09 2.08
CA ILE A 122 8.02 6.77 1.78
C ILE A 122 6.58 6.71 2.30
N ASP A 123 5.64 6.57 1.39
CA ASP A 123 4.24 6.33 1.74
C ASP A 123 4.00 4.85 2.03
N GLU A 124 3.09 4.55 2.97
CA GLU A 124 2.81 3.19 3.45
C GLU A 124 4.08 2.40 3.83
N CYS A 125 4.99 3.05 4.55
CA CYS A 125 6.33 2.54 4.84
C CYS A 125 6.35 1.20 5.60
N HIS A 126 5.23 0.77 6.19
CA HIS A 126 5.12 -0.55 6.81
C HIS A 126 5.28 -1.71 5.80
N ARG A 127 5.13 -1.44 4.50
CA ARG A 127 5.34 -2.39 3.41
C ARG A 127 6.75 -2.36 2.84
N SER A 128 7.50 -1.30 3.10
CA SER A 128 8.79 -1.00 2.46
C SER A 128 10.03 -1.59 3.16
N ILE A 129 9.86 -2.35 4.23
CA ILE A 129 10.97 -2.97 4.96
C ILE A 129 11.39 -4.35 4.42
N TYR A 130 10.72 -4.84 3.37
CA TYR A 130 10.94 -6.19 2.83
C TYR A 130 11.57 -6.18 1.44
N SER A 131 12.38 -7.20 1.13
CA SER A 131 12.94 -7.54 -0.19
C SER A 131 13.56 -6.39 -0.99
N ASP A 132 13.00 -6.07 -2.15
CA ASP A 132 13.53 -5.11 -3.11
C ASP A 132 13.52 -3.66 -2.61
N TRP A 133 12.59 -3.30 -1.72
CA TRP A 133 12.57 -2.02 -1.05
C TRP A 133 13.85 -1.76 -0.25
N GLN A 134 14.25 -2.73 0.53
CA GLN A 134 15.47 -2.61 1.35
C GLN A 134 16.70 -2.41 0.47
N LYS A 135 16.79 -3.13 -0.66
CA LYS A 135 17.91 -2.98 -1.62
C LYS A 135 17.99 -1.55 -2.17
N VAL A 136 16.86 -0.99 -2.60
CA VAL A 136 16.79 0.37 -3.13
C VAL A 136 17.10 1.42 -2.07
N LEU A 137 16.56 1.28 -0.86
CA LEU A 137 16.83 2.21 0.23
C LEU A 137 18.29 2.13 0.69
N THR A 138 18.90 0.94 0.66
CA THR A 138 20.34 0.74 0.95
C THR A 138 21.20 1.35 -0.15
N TYR A 139 20.78 1.27 -1.41
CA TYR A 139 21.49 1.91 -2.53
C TYR A 139 21.59 3.43 -2.33
N PHE A 140 20.49 4.11 -1.99
CA PHE A 140 20.50 5.53 -1.68
C PHE A 140 20.87 5.83 -0.22
N ASN A 141 21.95 5.24 0.26
CA ASN A 141 22.36 5.27 1.68
C ASN A 141 22.71 6.66 2.23
N ARG A 142 22.88 7.67 1.38
CA ARG A 142 23.11 9.07 1.77
C ARG A 142 21.82 9.87 1.94
N ALA A 143 20.71 9.38 1.43
CA ALA A 143 19.43 10.04 1.56
C ALA A 143 18.90 9.93 3.00
N ARG A 144 18.25 10.98 3.48
CA ARG A 144 17.48 10.92 4.70
C ARG A 144 16.14 10.26 4.41
N LEU A 145 15.71 9.34 5.26
CA LEU A 145 14.47 8.61 5.09
C LEU A 145 13.38 9.18 6.00
N VAL A 146 12.19 9.36 5.46
CA VAL A 146 10.99 9.70 6.21
C VAL A 146 9.88 8.74 5.82
N GLY A 147 9.46 7.88 6.75
CA GLY A 147 8.36 6.95 6.55
C GLY A 147 7.03 7.55 7.05
N MET A 148 5.98 7.39 6.27
CA MET A 148 4.60 7.69 6.64
C MET A 148 3.77 6.42 6.59
N THR A 149 2.96 6.16 7.61
CA THR A 149 2.03 5.02 7.64
C THR A 149 0.90 5.25 8.63
N ALA A 150 -0.28 4.77 8.28
CA ALA A 150 -1.41 4.72 9.22
C ALA A 150 -1.36 3.48 10.14
N THR A 151 -0.58 2.47 9.78
CA THR A 151 -0.53 1.16 10.46
C THR A 151 0.92 0.76 10.78
N PRO A 152 1.59 1.48 11.70
CA PRO A 152 2.96 1.15 12.08
C PRO A 152 3.00 -0.22 12.76
N ILE A 153 3.90 -1.09 12.31
CA ILE A 153 4.21 -2.38 12.93
C ILE A 153 5.58 -2.30 13.63
N PRO A 154 5.88 -3.15 14.61
CA PRO A 154 7.16 -3.11 15.34
C PRO A 154 8.38 -3.14 14.45
N GLU A 155 8.36 -3.95 13.39
CA GLU A 155 9.45 -4.09 12.40
C GLU A 155 9.69 -2.79 11.65
N THR A 156 8.62 -2.06 11.28
CA THR A 156 8.74 -0.73 10.65
C THR A 156 9.39 0.27 11.58
N LEU A 157 8.97 0.30 12.84
CA LEU A 157 9.58 1.19 13.83
C LEU A 157 11.06 0.87 14.04
N ALA A 158 11.42 -0.42 14.12
CA ALA A 158 12.80 -0.87 14.26
C ALA A 158 13.66 -0.45 13.04
N PHE A 159 13.12 -0.53 11.81
CA PHE A 159 13.81 -0.08 10.60
C PHE A 159 14.17 1.42 10.65
N PHE A 160 13.35 2.24 11.28
CA PHE A 160 13.60 3.67 11.51
C PHE A 160 14.22 3.95 12.88
N ASP A 161 14.96 3.01 13.48
CA ASP A 161 15.65 3.15 14.78
C ASP A 161 14.69 3.57 15.92
N ASN A 162 13.43 3.20 15.83
CA ASN A 162 12.34 3.65 16.72
C ASN A 162 12.17 5.19 16.77
N ASN A 163 12.68 5.90 15.79
CA ASN A 163 12.59 7.35 15.70
C ASN A 163 11.24 7.80 15.14
N ARG A 164 10.21 7.79 15.98
CA ARG A 164 8.87 8.26 15.63
C ARG A 164 8.71 9.73 15.97
N VAL A 165 8.77 10.60 14.96
CA VAL A 165 8.74 12.06 15.10
C VAL A 165 7.33 12.64 15.24
N ALA A 166 6.30 11.94 14.76
CA ALA A 166 4.90 12.34 14.89
C ALA A 166 4.01 11.11 15.07
N ASN A 167 2.95 11.27 15.86
CA ASN A 167 1.93 10.26 16.06
C ASN A 167 0.58 10.95 16.23
N TYR A 168 -0.33 10.71 15.30
CA TYR A 168 -1.71 11.20 15.37
C TYR A 168 -2.61 9.98 15.35
N THR A 169 -3.09 9.58 16.53
CA THR A 169 -3.86 8.34 16.67
C THR A 169 -5.29 8.52 16.19
N TYR A 170 -5.96 7.40 15.93
CA TYR A 170 -7.39 7.41 15.59
C TYR A 170 -8.22 8.05 16.72
N GLU A 171 -7.93 7.71 17.97
CA GLU A 171 -8.61 8.27 19.13
C GLU A 171 -8.45 9.80 19.19
N GLN A 172 -7.23 10.29 18.94
CA GLN A 172 -6.99 11.74 18.87
C GLN A 172 -7.78 12.37 17.74
N SER A 173 -7.86 11.73 16.58
CA SER A 173 -8.60 12.25 15.43
C SER A 173 -10.12 12.30 15.66
N VAL A 174 -10.65 11.42 16.49
CA VAL A 174 -12.05 11.45 16.93
C VAL A 174 -12.29 12.59 17.93
N LEU A 175 -11.34 12.80 18.86
CA LEU A 175 -11.42 13.91 19.82
C LEU A 175 -11.32 15.29 19.14
N ASP A 176 -10.59 15.37 18.05
CA ASP A 176 -10.41 16.59 17.26
C ASP A 176 -11.54 16.78 16.21
N ASP A 177 -12.61 15.96 16.22
CA ASP A 177 -13.72 15.96 15.26
C ASP A 177 -13.30 15.79 13.77
N VAL A 178 -12.11 15.20 13.53
CA VAL A 178 -11.61 14.88 12.18
C VAL A 178 -12.18 13.56 11.70
N ASN A 179 -12.30 12.58 12.59
CA ASN A 179 -12.90 11.28 12.32
C ASN A 179 -14.10 11.03 13.23
N VAL A 180 -14.97 10.10 12.82
CA VAL A 180 -16.12 9.66 13.62
C VAL A 180 -15.76 8.39 14.37
N SER A 181 -16.30 8.25 15.59
CA SER A 181 -16.18 7.00 16.33
C SER A 181 -16.88 5.86 15.59
N PHE A 182 -16.40 4.64 15.78
CA PHE A 182 -17.02 3.44 15.21
C PHE A 182 -17.37 2.43 16.30
N ARG A 183 -18.38 1.60 15.98
CA ARG A 183 -18.72 0.42 16.78
C ARG A 183 -18.44 -0.82 15.94
N ILE A 184 -17.79 -1.81 16.53
CA ILE A 184 -17.53 -3.09 15.86
C ILE A 184 -18.68 -4.05 16.20
N TYR A 185 -19.41 -4.44 15.17
CA TYR A 185 -20.43 -5.48 15.25
C TYR A 185 -19.89 -6.76 14.61
N ARG A 186 -19.76 -7.83 15.41
CA ARG A 186 -19.25 -9.11 14.93
C ARG A 186 -20.36 -10.12 14.82
N ILE A 187 -20.66 -10.54 13.60
CA ILE A 187 -21.59 -11.63 13.33
C ILE A 187 -20.83 -12.95 13.40
N LYS A 188 -21.23 -13.82 14.33
CA LYS A 188 -20.66 -15.14 14.52
C LYS A 188 -21.61 -16.20 13.99
N THR A 189 -21.09 -17.18 13.27
CA THR A 189 -21.80 -18.39 12.85
C THR A 189 -20.98 -19.60 13.29
N GLU A 190 -21.60 -20.78 13.42
CA GLU A 190 -20.87 -22.01 13.74
C GLU A 190 -19.68 -22.21 12.79
N LEU A 191 -19.90 -22.03 11.50
CA LEU A 191 -18.84 -22.15 10.49
C LEU A 191 -17.69 -21.15 10.68
N THR A 192 -17.95 -19.94 11.20
CA THR A 192 -16.89 -18.97 11.46
C THR A 192 -16.13 -19.21 12.76
N GLU A 193 -16.71 -19.98 13.69
CA GLU A 193 -16.08 -20.31 14.97
C GLU A 193 -15.38 -21.67 14.92
N GLU A 194 -16.00 -22.68 14.29
CA GLU A 194 -15.59 -24.07 14.36
C GLU A 194 -15.12 -24.66 13.01
N GLY A 195 -15.50 -24.05 11.88
CA GLY A 195 -15.32 -24.61 10.57
C GLY A 195 -16.53 -25.47 10.16
N GLY A 196 -16.34 -26.47 9.33
CA GLY A 196 -17.41 -27.34 8.90
C GLY A 196 -16.93 -28.53 8.11
N THR A 197 -17.87 -29.35 7.65
CA THR A 197 -17.61 -30.55 6.89
C THR A 197 -18.31 -30.50 5.53
N ILE A 198 -17.64 -30.93 4.50
CA ILE A 198 -18.21 -31.22 3.18
C ILE A 198 -18.54 -32.72 3.17
N GLU A 199 -19.81 -33.06 3.06
CA GLU A 199 -20.23 -34.44 3.08
C GLU A 199 -20.11 -35.09 1.70
N THR A 200 -19.96 -36.43 1.68
CA THR A 200 -19.99 -37.19 0.43
C THR A 200 -21.36 -37.02 -0.25
N GLY A 201 -21.34 -36.61 -1.52
CA GLY A 201 -22.56 -36.30 -2.28
C GLY A 201 -22.88 -34.81 -2.40
N ASP A 202 -22.21 -33.96 -1.66
CA ASP A 202 -22.39 -32.51 -1.77
C ASP A 202 -22.00 -32.00 -3.16
N LYS A 203 -22.84 -31.08 -3.70
CA LYS A 203 -22.57 -30.42 -4.97
C LYS A 203 -21.65 -29.25 -4.74
N LEU A 204 -20.45 -29.34 -5.26
CA LEU A 204 -19.40 -28.29 -5.14
C LEU A 204 -19.26 -27.57 -6.47
N GLU A 205 -19.08 -26.25 -6.39
CA GLU A 205 -18.57 -25.43 -7.49
C GLU A 205 -17.07 -25.25 -7.29
N VAL A 206 -16.27 -25.91 -8.11
CA VAL A 206 -14.81 -25.86 -8.04
C VAL A 206 -14.29 -24.87 -9.06
N THR A 207 -13.44 -23.94 -8.61
CA THR A 207 -12.78 -22.99 -9.48
C THR A 207 -11.33 -23.43 -9.71
N ASN A 208 -10.96 -23.60 -10.96
CA ASN A 208 -9.58 -23.87 -11.32
C ASN A 208 -8.74 -22.62 -11.16
N ARG A 209 -7.61 -22.72 -10.44
CA ARG A 209 -6.71 -21.59 -10.19
C ARG A 209 -5.95 -21.08 -11.40
N LEU A 210 -5.75 -21.94 -12.42
CA LEU A 210 -4.94 -21.62 -13.59
C LEU A 210 -5.73 -20.80 -14.64
N ASP A 211 -7.01 -21.09 -14.80
CA ASP A 211 -7.84 -20.49 -15.86
C ASP A 211 -9.12 -19.83 -15.35
N ALA A 212 -9.30 -19.76 -14.02
CA ALA A 212 -10.47 -19.25 -13.32
C ALA A 212 -11.82 -19.87 -13.75
N LYS A 213 -11.80 -20.98 -14.51
CA LYS A 213 -13.02 -21.67 -14.93
C LYS A 213 -13.67 -22.40 -13.77
N ARG A 214 -14.99 -22.35 -13.74
CA ARG A 214 -15.83 -22.98 -12.72
C ARG A 214 -16.48 -24.22 -13.30
N HIS A 215 -16.45 -25.33 -12.56
CA HIS A 215 -17.17 -26.55 -12.89
C HIS A 215 -17.87 -27.11 -11.66
N GLN A 216 -18.96 -27.81 -11.89
CA GLN A 216 -19.67 -28.53 -10.83
C GLN A 216 -19.02 -29.89 -10.64
N GLN A 217 -18.77 -30.22 -9.40
CA GLN A 217 -18.26 -31.53 -8.99
C GLN A 217 -19.06 -32.01 -7.78
N VAL A 218 -19.26 -33.33 -7.67
CA VAL A 218 -19.84 -33.94 -6.49
C VAL A 218 -18.71 -34.41 -5.58
N ALA A 219 -18.82 -34.14 -4.29
CA ALA A 219 -17.85 -34.58 -3.30
C ALA A 219 -17.88 -36.12 -3.23
N ILE A 220 -16.74 -36.74 -3.47
CA ILE A 220 -16.57 -38.21 -3.46
C ILE A 220 -16.23 -38.70 -2.06
N GLU A 221 -15.58 -37.84 -1.25
CA GLU A 221 -15.15 -38.13 0.11
C GLU A 221 -15.57 -36.99 1.04
N GLU A 222 -15.80 -37.33 2.29
CA GLU A 222 -16.01 -36.37 3.36
C GLU A 222 -14.71 -35.60 3.64
N ARG A 223 -14.81 -34.28 3.77
CA ARG A 223 -13.65 -33.41 4.08
C ARG A 223 -14.03 -32.34 5.11
N GLU A 224 -13.27 -32.29 6.17
CA GLU A 224 -13.34 -31.21 7.12
C GLU A 224 -12.58 -29.97 6.60
N PHE A 225 -13.08 -28.78 6.90
CA PHE A 225 -12.40 -27.52 6.68
C PHE A 225 -12.41 -26.67 7.95
N SER A 226 -11.29 -26.02 8.20
CA SER A 226 -11.12 -25.15 9.35
C SER A 226 -11.74 -23.76 9.09
N LYS A 227 -11.97 -23.00 10.16
CA LYS A 227 -12.36 -21.59 10.05
C LYS A 227 -11.39 -20.75 9.21
N ALA A 228 -10.11 -21.10 9.13
CA ALA A 228 -9.12 -20.43 8.32
C ALA A 228 -9.30 -20.67 6.82
N ASP A 229 -9.93 -21.76 6.45
CA ASP A 229 -10.22 -22.12 5.06
C ASP A 229 -11.50 -21.45 4.54
N LEU A 230 -12.39 -21.01 5.45
CA LEU A 230 -13.64 -20.34 5.10
C LEU A 230 -13.37 -19.01 4.40
N ASN A 231 -14.04 -18.78 3.27
CA ASN A 231 -13.87 -17.63 2.37
C ASN A 231 -12.49 -17.53 1.68
N ARG A 232 -11.60 -18.50 1.89
CA ARG A 232 -10.32 -18.60 1.19
C ARG A 232 -10.27 -19.80 0.24
N ARG A 233 -10.58 -20.99 0.77
CA ARG A 233 -10.61 -22.27 0.03
C ARG A 233 -12.02 -22.80 -0.14
N VAL A 234 -12.87 -22.56 0.86
CA VAL A 234 -14.26 -22.99 0.91
C VAL A 234 -15.17 -21.79 1.03
N VAL A 235 -16.12 -21.65 0.11
CA VAL A 235 -17.13 -20.58 0.11
C VAL A 235 -18.50 -21.18 0.30
N VAL A 236 -19.15 -20.89 1.42
CA VAL A 236 -20.51 -21.36 1.74
C VAL A 236 -21.50 -20.22 1.50
N ARG A 237 -22.23 -20.28 0.37
CA ARG A 237 -23.12 -19.20 -0.07
C ARG A 237 -24.25 -18.90 0.94
N ASP A 238 -24.77 -19.91 1.58
CA ASP A 238 -25.86 -19.74 2.56
C ASP A 238 -25.35 -19.09 3.85
N GLN A 239 -24.11 -19.39 4.25
CA GLN A 239 -23.47 -18.69 5.36
C GLN A 239 -23.29 -17.19 5.04
N ILE A 240 -22.84 -16.86 3.85
CA ILE A 240 -22.69 -15.46 3.41
C ILE A 240 -24.06 -14.77 3.37
N ARG A 241 -25.08 -15.42 2.84
CA ARG A 241 -26.45 -14.89 2.80
C ARG A 241 -26.97 -14.62 4.21
N LYS A 242 -26.75 -15.54 5.14
CA LYS A 242 -27.15 -15.38 6.55
C LYS A 242 -26.44 -14.21 7.20
N VAL A 243 -25.12 -14.07 7.00
CA VAL A 243 -24.34 -12.93 7.52
C VAL A 243 -24.85 -11.61 6.97
N LEU A 244 -25.17 -11.53 5.66
CA LEU A 244 -25.72 -10.31 5.05
C LEU A 244 -27.12 -9.97 5.57
N GLN A 245 -27.95 -11.00 5.82
CA GLN A 245 -29.28 -10.80 6.39
C GLN A 245 -29.20 -10.27 7.83
N GLU A 246 -28.39 -10.89 8.67
CA GLU A 246 -28.15 -10.45 10.04
C GLU A 246 -27.57 -9.03 10.10
N TYR A 247 -26.64 -8.71 9.19
CA TYR A 247 -26.11 -7.35 9.07
C TYR A 247 -27.22 -6.35 8.71
N LYS A 248 -28.06 -6.67 7.71
CA LYS A 248 -29.17 -5.82 7.30
C LYS A 248 -30.13 -5.59 8.47
N ASP A 249 -30.51 -6.65 9.18
CA ASP A 249 -31.46 -6.56 10.29
C ASP A 249 -30.87 -5.76 11.45
N ALA A 250 -29.58 -5.96 11.79
CA ALA A 250 -28.88 -5.20 12.80
C ALA A 250 -28.77 -3.71 12.47
N VAL A 251 -28.49 -3.38 11.21
CA VAL A 251 -28.39 -1.99 10.74
C VAL A 251 -29.70 -1.27 11.00
N TYR A 252 -30.85 -1.86 10.65
CA TYR A 252 -32.15 -1.22 10.80
C TYR A 252 -32.72 -1.27 12.22
N THR A 253 -32.40 -2.29 13.00
CA THR A 253 -32.98 -2.45 14.35
C THR A 253 -32.10 -1.92 15.46
N GLN A 254 -30.77 -1.86 15.30
CA GLN A 254 -29.85 -1.51 16.37
C GLN A 254 -29.08 -0.20 16.12
N PHE A 255 -28.75 0.10 14.84
CA PHE A 255 -27.90 1.24 14.53
C PHE A 255 -28.66 2.51 14.14
N TYR A 256 -29.83 2.38 13.53
CA TYR A 256 -30.62 3.55 13.10
C TYR A 256 -31.67 4.02 14.12
N GLN A 257 -31.88 3.29 15.20
CA GLN A 257 -32.79 3.71 16.27
C GLN A 257 -32.32 4.94 17.07
N GLU A 258 -31.05 5.29 16.96
CA GLU A 258 -30.45 6.46 17.66
C GLU A 258 -30.32 7.70 16.75
N ARG A 259 -30.89 7.68 15.56
CA ARG A 259 -30.92 8.82 14.65
C ARG A 259 -32.39 9.29 14.50
N GLU A 260 -32.89 9.97 15.50
CA GLU A 260 -33.95 10.94 15.37
C GLU A 260 -33.39 12.33 15.10
#